data_ede395e8d7d6c797e8dc4d27b12b77ee
#
_entry.id   ede395e8d7d6c797e8dc4d27b12b77ee
#
_cell.length_a   1.000
_cell.length_b   1.000
_cell.length_c   1.000
_cell.angle_alpha   90.00
_cell.angle_beta   90.00
_cell.angle_gamma   90.00
#
_symmetry.space_group_name_H-M   'P 1'
#
loop_
_entity.id
_entity.type
_entity.pdbx_description
1 polymer ?
#
loop_
_entity_poly.entity_id
_entity_poly.type
_entity_poly.pdbx_seq_one_letter_code
_entity_poly.pdbx_strand_id
1 'polypeptide(L)'
;YEAVKRIGGTDILPSPIIPSACPDNYRNKAQYPIAQNGRTGFYAFHSHRIISFDSCALQPAVFSEITDICSSWIKNENISVYNEETGKGLLRHLYIRIAEKTDEIMVCCPKPKF
;
A
#
# COMPACT_ATOMS: atom_id res chain seq x y z
N TYR A 1 -15.23 24.24 -11.35
CA TYR A 1 -16.28 25.28 -11.43
C TYR A 1 -17.61 24.72 -11.92
N GLU A 2 -17.67 24.02 -13.05
CA GLU A 2 -18.90 23.45 -13.63
C GLU A 2 -19.69 22.56 -12.65
N ALA A 3 -19.02 21.72 -11.86
CA ALA A 3 -19.67 20.88 -10.87
C ALA A 3 -20.33 21.72 -9.74
N VAL A 4 -19.65 22.76 -9.27
CA VAL A 4 -20.19 23.68 -8.24
C VAL A 4 -21.41 24.42 -8.76
N LYS A 5 -21.34 24.91 -10.00
CA LYS A 5 -22.47 25.62 -10.63
C LYS A 5 -23.65 24.69 -10.91
N ARG A 6 -23.41 23.56 -11.59
CA ARG A 6 -24.47 22.68 -12.10
C ARG A 6 -25.13 21.84 -11.01
N ILE A 7 -24.32 21.31 -10.07
CA ILE A 7 -24.80 20.43 -8.99
C ILE A 7 -25.10 21.23 -7.73
N GLY A 8 -24.20 22.15 -7.39
CA GLY A 8 -24.34 22.99 -6.20
C GLY A 8 -25.29 24.18 -6.34
N GLY A 9 -25.75 24.49 -7.56
CA GLY A 9 -26.69 25.58 -7.83
C GLY A 9 -26.19 26.97 -7.47
N THR A 10 -24.88 27.18 -7.46
CA THR A 10 -24.24 28.46 -7.08
C THR A 10 -23.20 28.90 -8.11
N ASP A 11 -23.10 30.21 -8.33
CA ASP A 11 -22.10 30.83 -9.22
C ASP A 11 -20.78 31.20 -8.48
N ILE A 12 -20.58 30.69 -7.25
CA ILE A 12 -19.36 30.97 -6.49
C ILE A 12 -18.17 30.32 -7.20
N LEU A 13 -17.16 31.13 -7.54
CA LEU A 13 -15.89 30.65 -8.06
C LEU A 13 -15.06 30.07 -6.92
N PRO A 14 -14.65 28.78 -7.02
CA PRO A 14 -13.71 28.21 -6.06
C PRO A 14 -12.37 28.96 -6.10
N SER A 15 -11.73 29.07 -4.95
CA SER A 15 -10.34 29.53 -4.88
C SER A 15 -9.41 28.63 -5.70
N PRO A 16 -8.26 29.11 -6.18
CA PRO A 16 -7.27 28.29 -6.85
C PRO A 16 -6.88 27.08 -6.00
N ILE A 17 -6.65 25.95 -6.64
CA ILE A 17 -6.17 24.74 -5.98
C ILE A 17 -4.77 25.00 -5.44
N ILE A 18 -4.56 24.74 -4.15
CA ILE A 18 -3.23 24.75 -3.55
C ILE A 18 -2.61 23.37 -3.80
N PRO A 19 -1.58 23.26 -4.66
CA PRO A 19 -0.95 21.97 -4.94
C PRO A 19 -0.09 21.52 -3.76
N SER A 20 0.17 20.21 -3.67
CA SER A 20 1.19 19.68 -2.77
C SER A 20 2.58 20.16 -3.21
N ALA A 21 3.42 20.54 -2.26
CA ALA A 21 4.82 20.89 -2.54
C ALA A 21 5.62 19.69 -3.09
N CYS A 22 5.27 18.46 -2.63
CA CYS A 22 5.86 17.21 -3.08
C CYS A 22 4.75 16.27 -3.55
N PRO A 23 4.50 16.13 -4.86
CA PRO A 23 3.45 15.25 -5.37
C PRO A 23 3.84 13.77 -5.32
N ASP A 24 5.15 13.46 -5.26
CA ASP A 24 5.71 12.12 -5.18
C ASP A 24 6.16 11.79 -3.75
N ASN A 25 6.27 10.50 -3.46
CA ASN A 25 6.77 9.94 -2.19
C ASN A 25 6.07 10.45 -0.91
N TYR A 26 4.87 11.02 -1.03
CA TYR A 26 4.16 11.64 0.10
C TYR A 26 3.42 10.65 0.99
N ARG A 27 3.25 9.40 0.55
CA ARG A 27 2.53 8.38 1.33
C ARG A 27 3.43 7.80 2.40
N ASN A 28 3.10 8.07 3.65
CA ASN A 28 3.83 7.57 4.81
C ASN A 28 3.32 6.22 5.33
N LYS A 29 2.34 5.60 4.67
CA LYS A 29 1.75 4.31 5.04
C LYS A 29 1.47 3.46 3.80
N ALA A 30 1.78 2.17 3.91
CA ALA A 30 1.41 1.16 2.92
C ALA A 30 0.84 -0.09 3.58
N GLN A 31 -0.03 -0.78 2.83
CA GLN A 31 -0.53 -2.10 3.16
C GLN A 31 -0.49 -2.92 1.88
N TYR A 32 0.34 -3.94 1.87
CA TYR A 32 0.52 -4.80 0.71
C TYR A 32 -0.03 -6.20 0.99
N PRO A 33 -0.90 -6.75 0.16
CA PRO A 33 -1.18 -8.18 0.18
C PRO A 33 0.08 -8.96 -0.22
N ILE A 34 0.24 -10.15 0.36
CA ILE A 34 1.33 -11.07 0.07
C ILE A 34 0.79 -12.18 -0.84
N ALA A 35 1.38 -12.34 -2.01
CA ALA A 35 1.04 -13.39 -2.95
C ALA A 35 1.60 -14.75 -2.52
N GLN A 36 1.03 -15.87 -3.03
CA GLN A 36 1.45 -17.23 -2.68
C GLN A 36 2.94 -17.52 -2.97
N ASN A 37 3.56 -16.78 -3.86
CA ASN A 37 5.00 -16.84 -4.15
C ASN A 37 5.86 -16.02 -3.17
N GLY A 38 5.26 -15.44 -2.12
CA GLY A 38 5.92 -14.61 -1.11
C GLY A 38 6.21 -13.17 -1.53
N ARG A 39 5.86 -12.77 -2.75
CA ARG A 39 6.02 -11.37 -3.19
C ARG A 39 4.85 -10.51 -2.73
N THR A 40 5.14 -9.26 -2.43
CA THR A 40 4.13 -8.24 -2.13
C THR A 40 3.62 -7.58 -3.42
N GLY A 41 2.45 -6.96 -3.34
CA GLY A 41 1.87 -6.30 -4.51
C GLY A 41 0.65 -5.45 -4.18
N PHE A 42 -0.13 -5.17 -5.21
CA PHE A 42 -1.45 -4.55 -5.11
C PHE A 42 -2.51 -5.46 -5.72
N TYR A 43 -3.73 -5.39 -5.21
CA TYR A 43 -4.84 -6.10 -5.85
C TYR A 43 -5.14 -5.49 -7.23
N ALA A 44 -5.32 -6.35 -8.22
CA ALA A 44 -5.86 -5.93 -9.50
C ALA A 44 -7.29 -5.41 -9.32
N PHE A 45 -7.69 -4.45 -10.14
CA PHE A 45 -9.00 -3.83 -10.09
C PHE A 45 -10.13 -4.89 -10.07
N HIS A 46 -11.06 -4.75 -9.15
CA HIS A 46 -12.17 -5.69 -8.91
C HIS A 46 -11.78 -7.16 -8.76
N SER A 47 -10.59 -7.46 -8.23
CA SER A 47 -10.15 -8.84 -8.00
C SER A 47 -9.23 -8.97 -6.79
N HIS A 48 -9.03 -10.21 -6.32
CA HIS A 48 -8.05 -10.55 -5.29
C HIS A 48 -6.70 -11.00 -5.89
N ARG A 49 -6.56 -10.91 -7.22
CA ARG A 49 -5.29 -11.20 -7.89
C ARG A 49 -4.25 -10.14 -7.55
N ILE A 50 -3.12 -10.57 -7.04
CA ILE A 50 -2.02 -9.68 -6.63
C ILE A 50 -1.11 -9.44 -7.82
N ILE A 51 -0.86 -8.16 -8.12
CA ILE A 51 0.11 -7.69 -9.10
C ILE A 51 1.32 -7.18 -8.34
N SER A 52 2.46 -7.83 -8.50
CA SER A 52 3.74 -7.37 -7.92
C SER A 52 4.22 -6.12 -8.66
N PHE A 53 4.93 -5.27 -7.94
CA PHE A 53 5.55 -4.04 -8.46
C PHE A 53 6.97 -3.91 -7.89
N ASP A 54 7.83 -3.19 -8.59
CA ASP A 54 9.20 -2.95 -8.15
C ASP A 54 9.34 -1.61 -7.42
N SER A 55 8.52 -0.61 -7.80
CA SER A 55 8.50 0.70 -7.15
C SER A 55 7.14 1.38 -7.28
N CYS A 56 6.88 2.34 -6.41
CA CYS A 56 5.68 3.17 -6.46
C CYS A 56 6.07 4.65 -6.26
N ALA A 57 5.76 5.49 -7.24
CA ALA A 57 6.08 6.92 -7.18
C ALA A 57 5.45 7.66 -5.98
N LEU A 58 4.35 7.13 -5.44
CA LEU A 58 3.66 7.76 -4.31
C LEU A 58 4.28 7.42 -2.95
N GLN A 59 5.18 6.44 -2.87
CA GLN A 59 5.72 5.90 -1.63
C GLN A 59 7.23 6.12 -1.55
N PRO A 60 7.79 6.33 -0.34
CA PRO A 60 9.23 6.41 -0.14
C PRO A 60 9.95 5.16 -0.67
N ALA A 61 11.14 5.34 -1.27
CA ALA A 61 11.93 4.25 -1.86
C ALA A 61 12.23 3.13 -0.85
N VAL A 62 12.42 3.46 0.43
CA VAL A 62 12.64 2.50 1.51
C VAL A 62 11.52 1.46 1.63
N PHE A 63 10.30 1.75 1.17
CA PHE A 63 9.20 0.76 1.20
C PHE A 63 9.48 -0.39 0.23
N SER A 64 10.07 -0.12 -0.93
CA SER A 64 10.48 -1.17 -1.88
C SER A 64 11.58 -2.05 -1.28
N GLU A 65 12.58 -1.47 -0.64
CA GLU A 65 13.63 -2.22 0.05
C GLU A 65 13.07 -3.13 1.14
N ILE A 66 12.12 -2.64 1.95
CA ILE A 66 11.46 -3.43 2.99
C ILE A 66 10.65 -4.57 2.38
N THR A 67 9.94 -4.35 1.27
CA THR A 67 9.17 -5.41 0.59
C THR A 67 10.07 -6.52 0.05
N ASP A 68 11.26 -6.18 -0.46
CA ASP A 68 12.24 -7.15 -0.94
C ASP A 68 12.85 -7.97 0.21
N ILE A 69 13.20 -7.32 1.32
CA ILE A 69 13.68 -7.99 2.54
C ILE A 69 12.60 -8.96 3.06
N CYS A 70 11.36 -8.52 3.18
CA CYS A 70 10.25 -9.36 3.64
C CYS A 70 9.99 -10.54 2.71
N SER A 71 10.04 -10.31 1.40
CA SER A 71 9.85 -11.38 0.40
C SER A 71 10.98 -12.43 0.49
N SER A 72 12.21 -11.99 0.70
CA SER A 72 13.36 -12.86 0.89
C SER A 72 13.25 -13.66 2.20
N TRP A 73 12.85 -13.02 3.28
CA TRP A 73 12.61 -13.65 4.58
C TRP A 73 11.52 -14.73 4.50
N ILE A 74 10.38 -14.42 3.88
CA ILE A 74 9.28 -15.38 3.69
C ILE A 74 9.76 -16.64 2.96
N LYS A 75 10.58 -16.47 1.92
CA LYS A 75 11.13 -17.60 1.14
C LYS A 75 12.14 -18.41 1.93
N ASN A 76 13.10 -17.74 2.57
CA ASN A 76 14.21 -18.40 3.27
C ASN A 76 13.72 -19.22 4.48
N GLU A 77 12.72 -18.68 5.20
CA GLU A 77 12.14 -19.33 6.38
C GLU A 77 10.95 -20.23 6.05
N ASN A 78 10.60 -20.40 4.75
CA ASN A 78 9.44 -21.17 4.30
C ASN A 78 8.13 -20.79 5.00
N ILE A 79 7.91 -19.49 5.22
CA ILE A 79 6.74 -19.00 5.93
C ILE A 79 5.49 -19.14 5.02
N SER A 80 4.45 -19.77 5.55
CA SER A 80 3.22 -19.96 4.79
C SER A 80 2.47 -18.65 4.56
N VAL A 81 2.08 -18.39 3.32
CA VAL A 81 1.23 -17.26 2.96
C VAL A 81 -0.23 -17.69 3.01
N TYR A 82 -1.08 -16.81 3.52
CA TYR A 82 -2.51 -17.06 3.64
C TYR A 82 -3.15 -17.25 2.27
N ASN A 83 -3.86 -18.36 2.13
CA ASN A 83 -4.65 -18.69 0.94
C ASN A 83 -6.13 -18.48 1.27
N GLU A 84 -6.80 -17.58 0.52
CA GLU A 84 -8.20 -17.22 0.75
C GLU A 84 -9.18 -18.36 0.44
N GLU A 85 -8.85 -19.25 -0.47
CA GLU A 85 -9.70 -20.39 -0.85
C GLU A 85 -9.71 -21.48 0.25
N THR A 86 -8.54 -21.74 0.84
CA THR A 86 -8.40 -22.78 1.86
C THR A 86 -8.55 -22.27 3.29
N GLY A 87 -8.47 -20.95 3.49
CA GLY A 87 -8.45 -20.31 4.80
C GLY A 87 -7.19 -20.58 5.62
N LYS A 88 -6.12 -21.11 5.01
CA LYS A 88 -4.88 -21.53 5.70
C LYS A 88 -3.71 -20.63 5.34
N GLY A 89 -2.74 -20.54 6.24
CA GLY A 89 -1.50 -19.78 6.08
C GLY A 89 -1.31 -18.74 7.17
N LEU A 90 -0.08 -18.28 7.37
CA LEU A 90 0.33 -17.41 8.47
C LEU A 90 0.28 -15.93 8.12
N LEU A 91 0.84 -15.55 6.96
CA LEU A 91 0.98 -14.14 6.57
C LEU A 91 0.01 -13.78 5.45
N ARG A 92 -0.72 -12.68 5.62
CA ARG A 92 -1.66 -12.18 4.62
C ARG A 92 -1.27 -10.83 4.05
N HIS A 93 -0.79 -9.92 4.89
CA HIS A 93 -0.44 -8.57 4.53
C HIS A 93 0.87 -8.14 5.18
N LEU A 94 1.55 -7.23 4.52
CA LEU A 94 2.67 -6.45 5.06
C LEU A 94 2.21 -5.01 5.25
N TYR A 95 2.35 -4.47 6.46
CA TYR A 95 2.09 -3.07 6.78
C TYR A 95 3.40 -2.35 7.02
N ILE A 96 3.57 -1.21 6.37
CA ILE A 96 4.71 -0.33 6.58
C ILE A 96 4.19 1.06 6.90
N ARG A 97 4.79 1.71 7.86
CA ARG A 97 4.53 3.10 8.19
C ARG A 97 5.83 3.80 8.56
N ILE A 98 6.04 5.01 8.03
CA ILE A 98 7.13 5.89 8.39
C ILE A 98 6.61 7.11 9.14
N ALA A 99 7.32 7.53 10.18
CA ALA A 99 7.05 8.76 10.90
C ALA A 99 7.95 9.85 10.32
N GLU A 100 7.39 10.73 9.50
CA GLU A 100 8.13 11.75 8.71
C GLU A 100 9.02 12.69 9.53
N LYS A 101 8.74 12.86 10.83
CA LYS A 101 9.53 13.77 11.69
C LYS A 101 10.68 13.08 12.42
N THR A 102 10.61 11.76 12.58
CA THR A 102 11.59 10.99 13.36
C THR A 102 12.29 9.93 12.49
N ASP A 103 11.85 9.76 11.25
CA ASP A 103 12.30 8.73 10.32
C ASP A 103 12.18 7.29 10.85
N GLU A 104 11.41 7.11 11.94
CA GLU A 104 11.13 5.78 12.48
C GLU A 104 10.21 5.00 11.55
N ILE A 105 10.57 3.74 11.31
CA ILE A 105 9.79 2.86 10.44
C ILE A 105 9.20 1.72 11.26
N MET A 106 7.88 1.55 11.15
CA MET A 106 7.15 0.41 11.68
C MET A 106 6.85 -0.57 10.55
N VAL A 107 7.25 -1.83 10.75
CA VAL A 107 6.92 -2.94 9.85
C VAL A 107 6.11 -3.97 10.63
N CYS A 108 4.97 -4.40 10.10
CA CYS A 108 4.09 -5.35 10.76
C CYS A 108 3.54 -6.36 9.75
N CYS A 109 3.60 -7.63 10.09
CA CYS A 109 3.02 -8.74 9.34
C CYS A 109 1.92 -9.40 10.20
N PRO A 110 0.68 -8.87 10.22
CA PRO A 110 -0.37 -9.42 11.05
C PRO A 110 -0.81 -10.80 10.57
N LYS A 111 -1.11 -11.66 11.53
CA LYS A 111 -1.81 -12.92 11.26
C LYS A 111 -3.24 -12.62 10.83
N PRO A 112 -3.84 -13.41 9.92
CA PRO A 112 -5.27 -13.33 9.67
C PRO A 112 -6.03 -13.59 10.99
N LYS A 113 -7.08 -12.82 11.22
CA LYS A 113 -8.03 -13.15 12.29
C LYS A 113 -8.93 -14.28 11.77
N PHE A 114 -8.90 -15.40 12.44
CA PHE A 114 -9.82 -16.50 12.25
C PHE A 114 -11.13 -16.19 12.96
#